data_25679bdd7d12067369c95463a118d3cc
#
_entry.id   25679bdd7d12067369c95463a118d3cc
#
_cell.length_a   1.000
_cell.length_b   1.000
_cell.length_c   1.000
_cell.angle_alpha   90.00
_cell.angle_beta   90.00
_cell.angle_gamma   90.00
#
_symmetry.space_group_name_H-M   'P 1'
#
loop_
_entity.id
_entity.type
_entity.pdbx_description
1 polymer ?
#
loop_
_entity_poly.entity_id
_entity_poly.type
_entity_poly.pdbx_seq_one_letter_code
_entity_poly.pdbx_strand_id
1 'polypeptide(L)'
;LGRNKALVRAWPGVVEAAQLIGSDQIQGRCTIAGNLCNASPAADSVPALLAAKAKVVIVGPGGTRRTAVENIVTGPGKTSLGKGEIVKAIVLPDRPAKSGDAYLRFIPRSEMDIAVCSAGVSLTLGTGNVVKQVRVALGAVAPTVVLVPKAARAIVGTRLDDDALMKLTAACEAACSPIDDKRGTVEYRTEVAGVLARRAA
;
A
#
# COMPACT_ATOMS: atom_id res chain seq x y z
N LEU A 1 -12.76 -10.54 3.69
CA LEU A 1 -11.35 -10.84 4.00
C LEU A 1 -11.11 -10.97 5.49
N GLY A 2 -11.54 -10.02 6.32
CA GLY A 2 -11.32 -10.01 7.77
C GLY A 2 -11.85 -11.23 8.54
N ARG A 3 -12.73 -12.03 7.96
CA ARG A 3 -13.22 -13.31 8.55
C ARG A 3 -12.28 -14.50 8.25
N ASN A 4 -11.33 -14.35 7.34
CA ASN A 4 -10.36 -15.41 7.02
C ASN A 4 -9.17 -15.33 7.99
N LYS A 5 -9.22 -16.14 9.05
CA LYS A 5 -8.20 -16.16 10.11
C LYS A 5 -6.78 -16.44 9.58
N ALA A 6 -6.64 -17.27 8.56
CA ALA A 6 -5.34 -17.57 7.96
C ALA A 6 -4.76 -16.32 7.26
N LEU A 7 -5.59 -15.59 6.52
CA LEU A 7 -5.17 -14.37 5.85
C LEU A 7 -4.86 -13.24 6.85
N VAL A 8 -5.71 -13.05 7.85
CA VAL A 8 -5.46 -12.08 8.94
C VAL A 8 -4.13 -12.34 9.63
N ARG A 9 -3.80 -13.63 9.89
CA ARG A 9 -2.53 -14.01 10.51
C ARG A 9 -1.33 -13.81 9.57
N ALA A 10 -1.51 -14.12 8.28
CA ALA A 10 -0.43 -14.05 7.31
C ALA A 10 -0.16 -12.61 6.83
N TRP A 11 -1.18 -11.80 6.59
CA TRP A 11 -1.08 -10.46 6.00
C TRP A 11 -2.02 -9.47 6.70
N PRO A 12 -1.79 -9.16 7.99
CA PRO A 12 -2.66 -8.27 8.77
C PRO A 12 -2.80 -6.89 8.13
N GLY A 13 -1.72 -6.26 7.66
CA GLY A 13 -1.78 -4.93 7.04
C GLY A 13 -2.59 -4.91 5.74
N VAL A 14 -2.57 -5.97 4.94
CA VAL A 14 -3.45 -6.08 3.75
C VAL A 14 -4.92 -6.19 4.16
N VAL A 15 -5.21 -6.93 5.24
CA VAL A 15 -6.58 -7.07 5.76
C VAL A 15 -7.07 -5.76 6.36
N GLU A 16 -6.25 -5.09 7.16
CA GLU A 16 -6.55 -3.76 7.72
C GLU A 16 -6.88 -2.75 6.62
N ALA A 17 -6.03 -2.67 5.59
CA ALA A 17 -6.27 -1.80 4.45
C ALA A 17 -7.60 -2.09 3.74
N ALA A 18 -7.96 -3.36 3.59
CA ALA A 18 -9.22 -3.78 2.98
C ALA A 18 -10.43 -3.42 3.84
N GLN A 19 -10.31 -3.49 5.17
CA GLN A 19 -11.37 -3.15 6.12
C GLN A 19 -11.61 -1.64 6.25
N LEU A 20 -10.67 -0.83 5.79
CA LEU A 20 -10.79 0.62 5.77
C LEU A 20 -11.46 1.17 4.49
N ILE A 21 -11.77 0.33 3.49
CA ILE A 21 -12.46 0.75 2.27
C ILE A 21 -13.90 1.13 2.60
N GLY A 22 -14.22 2.42 2.48
CA GLY A 22 -15.58 2.95 2.69
C GLY A 22 -16.11 2.68 4.09
N SER A 23 -17.24 1.96 4.16
CA SER A 23 -17.93 1.50 5.37
C SER A 23 -18.37 0.06 5.21
N ASP A 24 -18.95 -0.54 6.24
CA ASP A 24 -19.49 -1.90 6.18
C ASP A 24 -20.48 -2.10 5.03
N GLN A 25 -21.33 -1.10 4.76
CA GLN A 25 -22.27 -1.13 3.64
C GLN A 25 -21.55 -1.17 2.29
N ILE A 26 -20.50 -0.38 2.12
CA ILE A 26 -19.67 -0.37 0.91
C ILE A 26 -18.93 -1.70 0.78
N GLN A 27 -18.38 -2.23 1.88
CA GLN A 27 -17.65 -3.50 1.89
C GLN A 27 -18.54 -4.70 1.54
N GLY A 28 -19.85 -4.61 1.76
CA GLY A 28 -20.83 -5.61 1.31
C GLY A 28 -20.90 -5.76 -0.22
N ARG A 29 -20.41 -4.78 -0.99
CA ARG A 29 -20.45 -4.74 -2.47
C ARG A 29 -19.09 -4.56 -3.12
N CYS A 30 -18.10 -3.97 -2.44
CA CYS A 30 -16.79 -3.73 -3.04
C CYS A 30 -15.91 -4.99 -3.05
N THR A 31 -14.88 -4.94 -3.88
CA THR A 31 -13.82 -5.95 -3.92
C THR A 31 -12.46 -5.27 -3.90
N ILE A 32 -11.43 -5.96 -3.42
CA ILE A 32 -10.05 -5.46 -3.52
C ILE A 32 -9.64 -5.25 -4.99
N ALA A 33 -10.05 -6.14 -5.88
CA ALA A 33 -9.80 -5.97 -7.32
C ALA A 33 -10.48 -4.71 -7.86
N GLY A 34 -11.72 -4.42 -7.44
CA GLY A 34 -12.43 -3.19 -7.80
C GLY A 34 -11.74 -1.94 -7.25
N ASN A 35 -11.26 -1.96 -6.02
CA ASN A 35 -10.50 -0.86 -5.43
C ASN A 35 -9.19 -0.59 -6.19
N LEU A 36 -8.47 -1.65 -6.58
CA LEU A 36 -7.27 -1.54 -7.42
C LEU A 36 -7.62 -0.97 -8.81
N CYS A 37 -8.64 -1.52 -9.49
CA CYS A 37 -9.00 -1.14 -10.86
C CYS A 37 -9.67 0.24 -10.96
N ASN A 38 -10.22 0.77 -9.85
CA ASN A 38 -10.68 2.16 -9.77
C ASN A 38 -9.52 3.15 -9.98
N ALA A 39 -8.29 2.70 -9.76
CA ALA A 39 -7.05 3.45 -10.00
C ALA A 39 -7.02 4.83 -9.34
N SER A 40 -7.67 4.97 -8.19
CA SER A 40 -7.57 6.17 -7.36
C SER A 40 -6.20 6.24 -6.69
N PRO A 41 -5.53 7.41 -6.66
CA PRO A 41 -4.32 7.59 -5.86
C PRO A 41 -4.51 7.29 -4.37
N ALA A 42 -5.75 7.46 -3.87
CA ALA A 42 -6.14 7.23 -2.48
C ALA A 42 -6.81 5.86 -2.26
N ALA A 43 -6.61 4.89 -3.16
CA ALA A 43 -7.15 3.54 -3.00
C ALA A 43 -6.50 2.83 -1.81
N ASP A 44 -7.28 2.58 -0.74
CA ASP A 44 -6.77 2.10 0.55
C ASP A 44 -5.98 0.78 0.46
N SER A 45 -6.48 -0.19 -0.32
CA SER A 45 -5.81 -1.50 -0.38
C SER A 45 -4.48 -1.48 -1.16
N VAL A 46 -4.27 -0.52 -2.04
CA VAL A 46 -3.15 -0.58 -3.02
C VAL A 46 -1.78 -0.42 -2.37
N PRO A 47 -1.52 0.50 -1.42
CA PRO A 47 -0.22 0.59 -0.75
C PRO A 47 0.14 -0.70 -0.01
N ALA A 48 -0.82 -1.33 0.68
CA ALA A 48 -0.60 -2.60 1.38
C ALA A 48 -0.30 -3.74 0.39
N LEU A 49 -0.99 -3.81 -0.75
CA LEU A 49 -0.73 -4.80 -1.80
C LEU A 49 0.65 -4.61 -2.44
N LEU A 50 1.08 -3.36 -2.68
CA LEU A 50 2.42 -3.06 -3.19
C LEU A 50 3.49 -3.47 -2.17
N ALA A 51 3.30 -3.13 -0.90
CA ALA A 51 4.21 -3.53 0.18
C ALA A 51 4.30 -5.05 0.31
N ALA A 52 3.17 -5.76 0.19
CA ALA A 52 3.09 -7.22 0.21
C ALA A 52 3.67 -7.89 -1.06
N LYS A 53 4.10 -7.13 -2.08
CA LYS A 53 4.58 -7.68 -3.36
C LYS A 53 3.53 -8.56 -4.05
N ALA A 54 2.26 -8.18 -3.94
CA ALA A 54 1.15 -8.91 -4.50
C ALA A 54 1.20 -8.96 -6.04
N LYS A 55 0.63 -10.02 -6.59
CA LYS A 55 0.42 -10.19 -8.05
C LYS A 55 -1.05 -10.25 -8.36
N VAL A 56 -1.41 -9.95 -9.59
CA VAL A 56 -2.77 -10.12 -10.11
C VAL A 56 -2.80 -11.20 -11.18
N VAL A 57 -3.90 -11.93 -11.21
CA VAL A 57 -4.27 -12.81 -12.32
C VAL A 57 -5.31 -12.09 -13.15
N ILE A 58 -5.01 -11.88 -14.40
CA ILE A 58 -5.85 -11.19 -15.38
C ILE A 58 -6.35 -12.22 -16.38
N VAL A 59 -7.63 -12.14 -16.71
CA VAL A 59 -8.28 -12.98 -17.71
C VAL A 59 -8.91 -12.08 -18.77
N GLY A 60 -8.76 -12.44 -20.02
CA GLY A 60 -9.33 -11.70 -21.14
C GLY A 60 -9.37 -12.54 -22.42
N PRO A 61 -9.74 -11.93 -23.55
CA PRO A 61 -9.84 -12.64 -24.83
C PRO A 61 -8.55 -13.36 -25.27
N GLY A 62 -7.39 -12.82 -24.87
CA GLY A 62 -6.08 -13.43 -25.16
C GLY A 62 -5.64 -14.50 -24.15
N GLY A 63 -6.52 -14.92 -23.23
CA GLY A 63 -6.21 -15.94 -22.23
C GLY A 63 -5.94 -15.36 -20.84
N THR A 64 -5.07 -16.03 -20.07
CA THR A 64 -4.73 -15.67 -18.69
C THR A 64 -3.28 -15.22 -18.59
N ARG A 65 -3.06 -14.08 -17.94
CA ARG A 65 -1.70 -13.58 -17.63
C ARG A 65 -1.57 -13.18 -16.17
N ARG A 66 -0.34 -13.11 -15.67
CA ARG A 66 -0.02 -12.64 -14.33
C ARG A 66 0.94 -11.45 -14.40
N THR A 67 0.72 -10.46 -13.54
CA THR A 67 1.65 -9.32 -13.41
C THR A 67 1.69 -8.85 -11.95
N ALA A 68 2.66 -8.02 -11.60
CA ALA A 68 2.70 -7.37 -10.29
C ALA A 68 1.57 -6.35 -10.17
N VAL A 69 1.04 -6.14 -8.96
CA VAL A 69 -0.01 -5.12 -8.69
C VAL A 69 0.45 -3.74 -9.13
N GLU A 70 1.72 -3.41 -8.93
CA GLU A 70 2.35 -2.14 -9.31
C GLU A 70 2.25 -1.80 -10.81
N ASN A 71 2.02 -2.79 -11.67
CA ASN A 71 1.88 -2.60 -13.12
C ASN A 71 0.44 -2.38 -13.57
N ILE A 72 -0.53 -2.34 -12.65
CA ILE A 72 -1.95 -2.20 -13.01
C ILE A 72 -2.34 -0.74 -13.17
N VAL A 73 -2.04 0.10 -12.18
CA VAL A 73 -2.41 1.52 -12.20
C VAL A 73 -1.38 2.30 -12.98
N THR A 74 -1.80 2.97 -14.05
CA THR A 74 -0.93 3.76 -14.94
C THR A 74 -1.15 5.27 -14.80
N GLY A 75 -2.18 5.68 -14.07
CA GLY A 75 -2.53 7.07 -13.78
C GLY A 75 -3.88 7.13 -13.06
N PRO A 76 -4.33 8.30 -12.61
CA PRO A 76 -5.62 8.46 -11.97
C PRO A 76 -6.76 7.98 -12.88
N GLY A 77 -7.54 7.00 -12.41
CA GLY A 77 -8.60 6.38 -13.19
C GLY A 77 -8.15 5.56 -14.42
N LYS A 78 -6.84 5.27 -14.55
CA LYS A 78 -6.28 4.54 -15.70
C LYS A 78 -5.56 3.29 -15.26
N THR A 79 -5.78 2.20 -16.01
CA THR A 79 -5.14 0.92 -15.79
C THR A 79 -4.46 0.40 -17.06
N SER A 80 -3.56 -0.57 -16.91
CA SER A 80 -2.91 -1.29 -18.00
C SER A 80 -3.75 -2.45 -18.55
N LEU A 81 -5.01 -2.58 -18.12
CA LEU A 81 -5.92 -3.61 -18.61
C LEU A 81 -6.34 -3.30 -20.05
N GLY A 82 -6.22 -4.30 -20.91
CA GLY A 82 -6.73 -4.24 -22.28
C GLY A 82 -8.26 -4.38 -22.33
N LYS A 83 -8.83 -4.10 -23.50
CA LYS A 83 -10.27 -4.25 -23.73
C LYS A 83 -10.70 -5.71 -23.49
N GLY A 84 -11.68 -5.90 -22.60
CA GLY A 84 -12.18 -7.22 -22.24
C GLY A 84 -11.33 -7.98 -21.22
N GLU A 85 -10.25 -7.38 -20.68
CA GLU A 85 -9.50 -7.93 -19.55
C GLU A 85 -10.13 -7.57 -18.22
N ILE A 86 -10.15 -8.53 -17.30
CA ILE A 86 -10.59 -8.34 -15.90
C ILE A 86 -9.56 -8.92 -14.95
N VAL A 87 -9.43 -8.31 -13.78
CA VAL A 87 -8.66 -8.89 -12.66
C VAL A 87 -9.49 -9.98 -12.00
N LYS A 88 -9.10 -11.24 -12.23
CA LYS A 88 -9.75 -12.43 -11.68
C LYS A 88 -9.40 -12.66 -10.21
N ALA A 89 -8.14 -12.44 -9.85
CA ALA A 89 -7.64 -12.71 -8.50
C ALA A 89 -6.43 -11.84 -8.15
N ILE A 90 -6.26 -11.59 -6.85
CA ILE A 90 -5.03 -11.05 -6.27
C ILE A 90 -4.35 -12.19 -5.52
N VAL A 91 -3.06 -12.35 -5.76
CA VAL A 91 -2.23 -13.41 -5.19
C VAL A 91 -1.19 -12.77 -4.28
N LEU A 92 -1.26 -13.09 -3.02
CA LEU A 92 -0.23 -12.73 -2.03
C LEU A 92 0.84 -13.82 -2.02
N PRO A 93 2.12 -13.47 -1.92
CA PRO A 93 3.18 -14.47 -1.80
C PRO A 93 3.12 -15.18 -0.43
N ASP A 94 3.81 -16.31 -0.34
CA ASP A 94 4.05 -16.94 0.95
C ASP A 94 4.78 -15.98 1.86
N ARG A 95 4.35 -15.95 3.13
CA ARG A 95 4.93 -15.05 4.10
C ARG A 95 6.25 -15.59 4.63
N PRO A 96 7.36 -14.85 4.51
CA PRO A 96 8.62 -15.25 5.12
C PRO A 96 8.51 -15.31 6.65
N ALA A 97 9.28 -16.21 7.29
CA ALA A 97 9.41 -16.20 8.73
C ALA A 97 10.00 -14.87 9.21
N LYS A 98 9.66 -14.45 10.43
CA LYS A 98 10.09 -13.18 11.04
C LYS A 98 9.75 -11.95 10.18
N SER A 99 8.59 -11.94 9.53
CA SER A 99 8.11 -10.79 8.76
C SER A 99 6.84 -10.19 9.36
N GLY A 100 6.70 -8.89 9.19
CA GLY A 100 5.54 -8.08 9.54
C GLY A 100 5.09 -7.22 8.37
N ASP A 101 3.82 -6.83 8.38
CA ASP A 101 3.28 -5.78 7.53
C ASP A 101 2.28 -4.95 8.30
N ALA A 102 2.19 -3.67 7.95
CA ALA A 102 1.22 -2.74 8.50
C ALA A 102 0.71 -1.80 7.42
N TYR A 103 -0.51 -1.31 7.61
CA TYR A 103 -1.10 -0.25 6.82
C TYR A 103 -1.65 0.84 7.73
N LEU A 104 -1.28 2.07 7.48
CA LEU A 104 -1.81 3.24 8.17
C LEU A 104 -2.34 4.24 7.16
N ARG A 105 -3.46 4.87 7.49
CA ARG A 105 -3.98 6.01 6.72
C ARG A 105 -4.36 7.15 7.64
N PHE A 106 -4.34 8.35 7.10
CA PHE A 106 -4.90 9.53 7.72
C PHE A 106 -6.10 10.03 6.91
N ILE A 107 -7.21 10.28 7.59
CA ILE A 107 -8.44 10.87 7.05
C ILE A 107 -8.94 11.96 7.99
N PRO A 108 -9.66 12.99 7.49
CA PRO A 108 -10.15 14.09 8.33
C PRO A 108 -11.30 13.68 9.28
N ARG A 109 -11.97 12.56 9.00
CA ARG A 109 -13.12 12.02 9.76
C ARG A 109 -12.84 10.62 10.24
N SER A 110 -13.78 10.05 11.02
CA SER A 110 -13.66 8.69 11.53
C SER A 110 -13.76 7.61 10.44
N GLU A 111 -14.63 7.82 9.43
CA GLU A 111 -14.86 6.89 8.33
C GLU A 111 -15.47 7.58 7.10
N MET A 112 -15.61 6.84 6.00
CA MET A 112 -16.24 7.32 4.77
C MET A 112 -15.58 8.57 4.18
N ASP A 113 -14.26 8.69 4.28
CA ASP A 113 -13.50 9.77 3.67
C ASP A 113 -12.32 9.27 2.84
N ILE A 114 -11.87 10.13 1.93
CA ILE A 114 -10.72 9.87 1.09
C ILE A 114 -9.45 10.11 1.91
N ALA A 115 -8.50 9.19 1.83
CA ALA A 115 -7.22 9.34 2.51
C ALA A 115 -6.51 10.63 2.11
N VAL A 116 -6.07 11.39 3.11
CA VAL A 116 -5.14 12.52 2.94
C VAL A 116 -3.79 11.99 2.53
N CYS A 117 -3.33 10.96 3.21
CA CYS A 117 -2.17 10.14 2.85
C CYS A 117 -2.29 8.77 3.52
N SER A 118 -1.52 7.81 3.03
CA SER A 118 -1.42 6.48 3.62
C SER A 118 -0.04 5.86 3.38
N ALA A 119 0.33 4.90 4.23
CA ALA A 119 1.56 4.15 4.10
C ALA A 119 1.31 2.66 4.32
N GLY A 120 1.84 1.83 3.44
CA GLY A 120 1.92 0.39 3.58
C GLY A 120 3.38 -0.03 3.71
N VAL A 121 3.71 -0.77 4.75
CA VAL A 121 5.07 -1.28 4.97
C VAL A 121 5.01 -2.78 5.16
N SER A 122 5.94 -3.49 4.56
CA SER A 122 6.18 -4.92 4.82
C SER A 122 7.67 -5.14 4.97
N LEU A 123 8.08 -5.77 6.06
CA LEU A 123 9.49 -6.03 6.35
C LEU A 123 9.73 -7.48 6.79
N THR A 124 10.96 -7.93 6.63
CA THR A 124 11.45 -9.23 7.11
C THR A 124 12.72 -9.00 7.91
N LEU A 125 12.78 -9.57 9.10
CA LEU A 125 13.96 -9.50 9.96
C LEU A 125 14.88 -10.70 9.70
N GLY A 126 16.18 -10.44 9.75
CA GLY A 126 17.24 -11.43 9.74
C GLY A 126 17.71 -11.80 11.15
N THR A 127 18.94 -12.30 11.25
CA THR A 127 19.61 -12.58 12.51
C THR A 127 19.80 -11.30 13.32
N GLY A 128 19.64 -11.38 14.63
CA GLY A 128 19.79 -10.23 15.53
C GLY A 128 18.75 -9.13 15.37
N ASN A 129 17.56 -9.45 14.81
CA ASN A 129 16.47 -8.51 14.52
C ASN A 129 16.88 -7.35 13.59
N VAL A 130 17.84 -7.60 12.72
CA VAL A 130 18.25 -6.64 11.69
C VAL A 130 17.29 -6.73 10.51
N VAL A 131 16.85 -5.61 9.97
CA VAL A 131 15.98 -5.56 8.77
C VAL A 131 16.71 -6.15 7.58
N LYS A 132 16.21 -7.27 7.05
CA LYS A 132 16.77 -7.97 5.88
C LYS A 132 16.15 -7.50 4.57
N GLN A 133 14.84 -7.34 4.57
CA GLN A 133 14.07 -6.87 3.41
C GLN A 133 12.95 -5.97 3.88
N VAL A 134 12.61 -4.98 3.07
CA VAL A 134 11.48 -4.10 3.34
C VAL A 134 10.93 -3.55 2.02
N ARG A 135 9.64 -3.30 1.99
CA ARG A 135 8.96 -2.54 0.95
C ARG A 135 8.11 -1.48 1.62
N VAL A 136 8.22 -0.27 1.11
CA VAL A 136 7.44 0.89 1.57
C VAL A 136 6.66 1.43 0.39
N ALA A 137 5.36 1.61 0.57
CA ALA A 137 4.48 2.21 -0.43
C ALA A 137 3.65 3.32 0.19
N LEU A 138 3.45 4.42 -0.53
CA LEU A 138 2.69 5.58 -0.10
C LEU A 138 1.49 5.79 -1.02
N GLY A 139 0.32 6.08 -0.43
CA GLY A 139 -0.91 6.40 -1.14
C GLY A 139 -1.36 7.83 -0.91
N ALA A 140 -2.10 8.38 -1.87
CA ALA A 140 -2.66 9.74 -1.88
C ALA A 140 -1.62 10.88 -1.86
N VAL A 141 -0.37 10.60 -2.17
CA VAL A 141 0.73 11.58 -2.16
C VAL A 141 1.41 11.77 -3.51
N ALA A 142 0.85 11.20 -4.55
CA ALA A 142 1.30 11.33 -5.94
C ALA A 142 0.12 10.96 -6.87
N PRO A 143 0.22 11.14 -8.21
CA PRO A 143 -0.83 10.73 -9.15
C PRO A 143 -1.22 9.25 -9.09
N THR A 144 -0.32 8.39 -8.63
CA THR A 144 -0.56 6.96 -8.33
C THR A 144 0.05 6.59 -6.99
N VAL A 145 -0.30 5.43 -6.44
CA VAL A 145 0.40 4.86 -5.29
C VAL A 145 1.85 4.60 -5.68
N VAL A 146 2.80 5.04 -4.86
CA VAL A 146 4.23 4.96 -5.15
C VAL A 146 4.94 3.98 -4.23
N LEU A 147 5.81 3.14 -4.81
CA LEU A 147 6.84 2.44 -4.06
C LEU A 147 8.01 3.38 -3.80
N VAL A 148 8.59 3.30 -2.60
CA VAL A 148 9.71 4.16 -2.19
C VAL A 148 10.97 3.33 -1.91
N PRO A 149 11.71 2.93 -2.96
CA PRO A 149 12.92 2.10 -2.78
C PRO A 149 14.02 2.80 -1.96
N LYS A 150 14.08 4.13 -1.98
CA LYS A 150 15.03 4.90 -1.16
C LYS A 150 14.73 4.73 0.33
N ALA A 151 13.45 4.79 0.74
CA ALA A 151 13.03 4.55 2.11
C ALA A 151 13.36 3.11 2.55
N ALA A 152 13.13 2.14 1.68
CA ALA A 152 13.50 0.75 1.94
C ALA A 152 15.02 0.61 2.19
N ARG A 153 15.85 1.20 1.34
CA ARG A 153 17.32 1.18 1.51
C ARG A 153 17.81 1.87 2.78
N ALA A 154 17.09 2.87 3.27
CA ALA A 154 17.46 3.60 4.47
C ALA A 154 17.45 2.75 5.74
N ILE A 155 16.61 1.71 5.79
CA ILE A 155 16.45 0.89 7.00
C ILE A 155 16.92 -0.56 6.85
N VAL A 156 17.22 -1.03 5.64
CA VAL A 156 17.85 -2.35 5.47
C VAL A 156 19.23 -2.37 6.14
N GLY A 157 19.51 -3.42 6.90
CA GLY A 157 20.76 -3.57 7.67
C GLY A 157 20.74 -2.89 9.05
N THR A 158 19.65 -2.23 9.42
CA THR A 158 19.48 -1.56 10.73
C THR A 158 18.56 -2.34 11.65
N ARG A 159 18.44 -1.90 12.89
CA ARG A 159 17.47 -2.41 13.89
C ARG A 159 16.32 -1.42 14.10
N LEU A 160 16.04 -0.55 13.12
CA LEU A 160 15.04 0.51 13.19
C LEU A 160 15.32 1.50 14.34
N ASP A 161 16.59 1.85 14.52
CA ASP A 161 16.96 2.93 15.41
C ASP A 161 16.44 4.29 14.90
N ASP A 162 16.50 5.32 15.75
CA ASP A 162 15.94 6.63 15.41
C ASP A 162 16.61 7.25 14.18
N ASP A 163 17.90 7.06 13.96
CA ASP A 163 18.60 7.57 12.77
C ASP A 163 18.09 6.90 11.49
N ALA A 164 17.91 5.57 11.50
CA ALA A 164 17.33 4.85 10.39
C ALA A 164 15.88 5.28 10.11
N LEU A 165 15.08 5.47 11.15
CA LEU A 165 13.71 5.94 11.03
C LEU A 165 13.60 7.39 10.54
N MET A 166 14.52 8.28 10.93
CA MET A 166 14.61 9.63 10.36
C MET A 166 14.94 9.59 8.87
N LYS A 167 15.90 8.76 8.45
CA LYS A 167 16.24 8.58 7.03
C LYS A 167 15.09 7.98 6.22
N LEU A 168 14.34 7.03 6.79
CA LEU A 168 13.12 6.51 6.20
C LEU A 168 12.10 7.64 5.96
N THR A 169 11.83 8.44 6.98
CA THR A 169 10.89 9.58 6.95
C THR A 169 11.28 10.55 5.82
N ALA A 170 12.52 11.03 5.83
CA ALA A 170 13.02 11.96 4.80
C ALA A 170 12.94 11.39 3.37
N ALA A 171 13.21 10.07 3.21
CA ALA A 171 13.10 9.42 1.92
C ALA A 171 11.65 9.27 1.45
N CYS A 172 10.69 9.08 2.37
CA CYS A 172 9.27 9.07 2.08
C CYS A 172 8.76 10.45 1.67
N GLU A 173 9.11 11.48 2.42
CA GLU A 173 8.77 12.88 2.11
C GLU A 173 9.30 13.31 0.74
N ALA A 174 10.55 12.98 0.44
CA ALA A 174 11.18 13.28 -0.86
C ALA A 174 10.52 12.53 -2.05
N ALA A 175 9.74 11.50 -1.82
CA ALA A 175 9.01 10.76 -2.85
C ALA A 175 7.60 11.31 -3.09
N CYS A 176 7.13 12.25 -2.26
CA CYS A 176 5.81 12.83 -2.36
C CYS A 176 5.73 13.90 -3.46
N SER A 177 4.62 13.91 -4.17
CA SER A 177 4.21 14.94 -5.13
C SER A 177 2.69 15.06 -5.10
N PRO A 178 2.10 15.43 -3.93
CA PRO A 178 0.66 15.46 -3.75
C PRO A 178 0.05 16.72 -4.37
N ILE A 179 -1.27 16.69 -4.51
CA ILE A 179 -2.07 17.87 -4.83
C ILE A 179 -2.36 18.68 -3.56
N ASP A 180 -2.59 19.96 -3.73
CA ASP A 180 -3.21 20.83 -2.74
C ASP A 180 -4.73 20.81 -2.92
N ASP A 181 -5.47 20.47 -1.90
CA ASP A 181 -6.94 20.49 -1.90
C ASP A 181 -7.51 20.75 -0.50
N LYS A 182 -8.84 20.77 -0.38
CA LYS A 182 -9.56 21.02 0.88
C LYS A 182 -9.24 20.02 2.01
N ARG A 183 -8.54 18.92 1.73
CA ARG A 183 -8.17 17.88 2.71
C ARG A 183 -6.79 18.10 3.30
N GLY A 184 -5.93 18.84 2.63
CA GLY A 184 -4.59 19.12 3.11
C GLY A 184 -3.71 19.77 2.05
N THR A 185 -2.78 20.57 2.52
CA THR A 185 -1.76 21.21 1.67
C THR A 185 -0.71 20.19 1.23
N VAL A 186 0.11 20.57 0.27
CA VAL A 186 1.25 19.76 -0.19
C VAL A 186 2.19 19.43 0.98
N GLU A 187 2.54 20.44 1.79
CA GLU A 187 3.44 20.31 2.93
C GLU A 187 2.88 19.33 3.95
N TYR A 188 1.61 19.52 4.35
CA TYR A 188 0.95 18.68 5.34
C TYR A 188 0.88 17.21 4.92
N ARG A 189 0.48 16.94 3.67
CA ARG A 189 0.44 15.57 3.13
C ARG A 189 1.80 14.92 3.12
N THR A 190 2.83 15.67 2.75
CA THR A 190 4.22 15.22 2.69
C THR A 190 4.73 14.84 4.08
N GLU A 191 4.58 15.74 5.06
CA GLU A 191 4.99 15.49 6.44
C GLU A 191 4.27 14.29 7.05
N VAL A 192 2.94 14.25 6.95
CA VAL A 192 2.15 13.15 7.54
C VAL A 192 2.45 11.81 6.86
N ALA A 193 2.77 11.78 5.57
CA ALA A 193 3.19 10.54 4.89
C ALA A 193 4.49 9.98 5.49
N GLY A 194 5.47 10.83 5.79
CA GLY A 194 6.70 10.44 6.50
C GLY A 194 6.40 9.88 7.89
N VAL A 195 5.52 10.55 8.65
CA VAL A 195 5.09 10.08 9.98
C VAL A 195 4.40 8.71 9.91
N LEU A 196 3.48 8.51 8.96
CA LEU A 196 2.78 7.22 8.81
C LEU A 196 3.73 6.10 8.41
N ALA A 197 4.67 6.36 7.50
CA ALA A 197 5.67 5.37 7.10
C ALA A 197 6.56 4.96 8.28
N ARG A 198 6.99 5.93 9.11
CA ARG A 198 7.76 5.67 10.34
C ARG A 198 6.98 4.82 11.34
N ARG A 199 5.68 5.11 11.53
CA ARG A 199 4.83 4.37 12.47
C ARG A 199 4.47 2.97 11.99
N ALA A 200 4.46 2.75 10.67
CA ALA A 200 4.16 1.45 10.07
C ALA A 200 5.39 0.52 9.99
N ALA A 201 6.60 1.08 10.11
CA ALA A 201 7.85 0.33 10.13
C ALA A 201 8.20 -0.16 11.53
#